data_2bd4db18b5c6415d38737a31cbf30eec
#
_entry.id   2bd4db18b5c6415d38737a31cbf30eec
#
_cell.length_a   1.000
_cell.length_b   1.000
_cell.length_c   1.000
_cell.angle_alpha   90.00
_cell.angle_beta   90.00
_cell.angle_gamma   90.00
#
_symmetry.space_group_name_H-M   'P 1'
#
loop_
_entity.id
_entity.type
_entity.pdbx_description
1 polymer ?
#
loop_
_entity_poly.entity_id
_entity_poly.type
_entity_poly.pdbx_seq_one_letter_code
_entity_poly.pdbx_strand_id
1 'polypeptide(L)'
;MKRGFLKAISFGSMGLLMLVLIGATLLEKIFGSSFALNNIYHSPWFIALWSLLVVSAMAYILRTSRRYTLILLHASFAFILLGALVSFLTSQHGNILLAKDAVPASMFTTNENTLEKLPFNLQVTDIDTVYSKEDGLAIDYKAHIVANKRKENHPHTISLNTPATIDGYSFCIKGVDDGNLSLLVARDTYGLPISYTGYLMVFVSFVMLLLDRESGFRRILRLLQGEKNRKKRTENVHHITFAGRMGSILPILLIILLSFLWLNGDTFPATNGAESLFMLAIAITLLAIVLKKRYTHLFKALIITASITAFVAICSFERNSEVAPILRTPLLGIHVTTIIIAYALLACTAINAVIALFGKNRGNTESSALLGRLLLYPATMLLATGIFIGAVWANVSWGRYWGWDPKEVWALITLLACSLAFHTRSLPFMAKPKFFHIYCIAVFIIMLFTYLGVNYLLGGIHSYA
;
A
#
# COMPACT_ATOMS: atom_id res chain seq x y z
N MET A 1 -11.20 31.08 15.74
CA MET A 1 -11.54 30.61 14.38
C MET A 1 -12.79 29.73 14.44
N LYS A 2 -13.83 29.99 13.64
CA LYS A 2 -15.11 29.27 13.67
C LYS A 2 -14.93 27.81 13.18
N ARG A 3 -15.65 26.83 13.78
CA ARG A 3 -15.57 25.41 13.40
C ARG A 3 -15.81 25.17 11.89
N GLY A 4 -16.73 25.93 11.29
CA GLY A 4 -17.02 25.85 9.86
C GLY A 4 -15.83 26.23 8.97
N PHE A 5 -15.04 27.21 9.37
CA PHE A 5 -13.86 27.65 8.65
C PHE A 5 -12.74 26.55 8.66
N LEU A 6 -12.44 25.97 9.84
CA LEU A 6 -11.48 24.87 9.93
C LEU A 6 -11.89 23.68 9.09
N LYS A 7 -13.19 23.33 9.12
CA LYS A 7 -13.75 22.27 8.28
C LYS A 7 -13.52 22.56 6.79
N ALA A 8 -13.86 23.76 6.33
CA ALA A 8 -13.70 24.15 4.92
C ALA A 8 -12.24 24.08 4.47
N ILE A 9 -11.30 24.57 5.30
CA ILE A 9 -9.87 24.49 5.00
C ILE A 9 -9.41 23.03 4.94
N SER A 10 -9.72 22.21 5.95
CA SER A 10 -9.24 20.82 6.00
C SER A 10 -9.72 19.98 4.80
N PHE A 11 -11.01 20.04 4.47
CA PHE A 11 -11.53 19.27 3.33
C PHE A 11 -11.20 19.91 1.99
N GLY A 12 -11.10 21.25 1.92
CA GLY A 12 -10.67 21.99 0.73
C GLY A 12 -9.21 21.72 0.38
N SER A 13 -8.30 21.79 1.37
CA SER A 13 -6.88 21.45 1.16
C SER A 13 -6.68 19.98 0.81
N MET A 14 -7.46 19.06 1.40
CA MET A 14 -7.43 17.64 1.03
C MET A 14 -7.88 17.41 -0.40
N GLY A 15 -8.98 18.04 -0.84
CA GLY A 15 -9.44 17.95 -2.23
C GLY A 15 -8.43 18.54 -3.22
N LEU A 16 -7.87 19.72 -2.90
CA LEU A 16 -6.84 20.34 -3.72
C LEU A 16 -5.57 19.47 -3.79
N LEU A 17 -5.15 18.89 -2.67
CA LEU A 17 -4.01 17.99 -2.63
C LEU A 17 -4.21 16.76 -3.54
N MET A 18 -5.39 16.14 -3.50
CA MET A 18 -5.69 15.00 -4.39
C MET A 18 -5.61 15.42 -5.86
N LEU A 19 -6.12 16.60 -6.23
CA LEU A 19 -6.02 17.11 -7.60
C LEU A 19 -4.57 17.39 -8.01
N VAL A 20 -3.77 17.96 -7.11
CA VAL A 20 -2.34 18.19 -7.34
C VAL A 20 -1.59 16.86 -7.53
N LEU A 21 -1.87 15.86 -6.71
CA LEU A 21 -1.25 14.53 -6.82
C LEU A 21 -1.59 13.85 -8.17
N ILE A 22 -2.85 13.93 -8.61
CA ILE A 22 -3.26 13.43 -9.94
C ILE A 22 -2.52 14.18 -11.04
N GLY A 23 -2.52 15.52 -10.99
CA GLY A 23 -1.82 16.35 -11.96
C GLY A 23 -0.32 16.09 -11.99
N ALA A 24 0.29 15.88 -10.82
CA ALA A 24 1.73 15.59 -10.70
C ALA A 24 2.13 14.31 -11.45
N THR A 25 1.35 13.22 -11.30
CA THR A 25 1.65 11.96 -12.02
C THR A 25 1.47 12.09 -13.54
N LEU A 26 0.53 12.92 -14.00
CA LEU A 26 0.37 13.20 -15.44
C LEU A 26 1.54 14.04 -15.97
N LEU A 27 1.98 15.06 -15.22
CA LEU A 27 3.15 15.87 -15.58
C LEU A 27 4.43 15.05 -15.54
N GLU A 28 4.55 14.14 -14.59
CA GLU A 28 5.66 13.19 -14.52
C GLU A 28 5.76 12.33 -15.77
N LYS A 29 4.63 11.84 -16.29
CA LYS A 29 4.59 11.07 -17.53
C LYS A 29 5.09 11.87 -18.74
N ILE A 30 4.84 13.19 -18.76
CA ILE A 30 5.17 14.07 -19.91
C ILE A 30 6.62 14.59 -19.78
N PHE A 31 7.03 15.03 -18.59
CA PHE A 31 8.27 15.75 -18.36
C PHE A 31 9.34 14.94 -17.58
N GLY A 32 9.01 13.71 -17.16
CA GLY A 32 9.88 12.82 -16.39
C GLY A 32 9.83 13.05 -14.88
N SER A 33 10.33 12.03 -14.13
CA SER A 33 10.28 12.01 -12.67
C SER A 33 11.10 13.13 -12.02
N SER A 34 12.23 13.51 -12.59
CA SER A 34 13.04 14.61 -12.08
C SER A 34 12.30 15.94 -12.09
N PHE A 35 11.48 16.19 -13.12
CA PHE A 35 10.65 17.39 -13.18
C PHE A 35 9.59 17.40 -12.06
N ALA A 36 8.87 16.29 -11.87
CA ALA A 36 7.84 16.18 -10.83
C ALA A 36 8.44 16.31 -9.43
N LEU A 37 9.58 15.68 -9.17
CA LEU A 37 10.29 15.77 -7.89
C LEU A 37 10.69 17.22 -7.59
N ASN A 38 11.39 17.90 -8.50
CA ASN A 38 11.96 19.22 -8.22
C ASN A 38 10.89 20.34 -8.21
N ASN A 39 9.90 20.28 -9.10
CA ASN A 39 8.95 21.38 -9.27
C ASN A 39 7.63 21.22 -8.51
N ILE A 40 7.30 19.96 -8.09
CA ILE A 40 6.06 19.69 -7.38
C ILE A 40 6.35 19.11 -5.99
N TYR A 41 6.85 17.88 -5.89
CA TYR A 41 6.92 17.16 -4.62
C TYR A 41 7.89 17.79 -3.61
N HIS A 42 9.01 18.35 -4.05
CA HIS A 42 9.99 19.04 -3.21
C HIS A 42 9.77 20.55 -3.14
N SER A 43 8.72 21.07 -3.77
CA SER A 43 8.46 22.51 -3.80
C SER A 43 7.93 23.04 -2.45
N PRO A 44 8.31 24.25 -2.05
CA PRO A 44 7.81 24.85 -0.80
C PRO A 44 6.28 24.98 -0.75
N TRP A 45 5.63 25.25 -1.89
CA TRP A 45 4.17 25.38 -1.93
C TRP A 45 3.45 24.03 -1.67
N PHE A 46 4.02 22.90 -2.13
CA PHE A 46 3.47 21.57 -1.89
C PHE A 46 3.61 21.17 -0.42
N ILE A 47 4.79 21.47 0.19
CA ILE A 47 5.04 21.29 1.62
C ILE A 47 4.07 22.14 2.43
N ALA A 48 3.84 23.41 2.02
CA ALA A 48 2.88 24.29 2.67
C ALA A 48 1.43 23.77 2.58
N LEU A 49 1.04 23.17 1.44
CA LEU A 49 -0.29 22.55 1.26
C LEU A 49 -0.49 21.36 2.20
N TRP A 50 0.50 20.49 2.35
CA TRP A 50 0.48 19.38 3.32
C TRP A 50 0.40 19.91 4.77
N SER A 51 1.22 20.90 5.10
CA SER A 51 1.23 21.52 6.42
C SER A 51 -0.13 22.15 6.75
N LEU A 52 -0.74 22.83 5.80
CA LEU A 52 -2.08 23.43 5.94
C LEU A 52 -3.14 22.35 6.22
N LEU A 53 -3.10 21.23 5.49
CA LEU A 53 -3.99 20.09 5.71
C LEU A 53 -3.82 19.55 7.12
N VAL A 54 -2.60 19.23 7.54
CA VAL A 54 -2.32 18.61 8.84
C VAL A 54 -2.74 19.52 9.99
N VAL A 55 -2.30 20.80 9.98
CA VAL A 55 -2.60 21.75 11.04
C VAL A 55 -4.10 22.01 11.13
N SER A 56 -4.77 22.22 10.00
CA SER A 56 -6.22 22.46 9.98
C SER A 56 -7.02 21.24 10.42
N ALA A 57 -6.64 20.02 9.98
CA ALA A 57 -7.29 18.77 10.38
C ALA A 57 -7.11 18.48 11.87
N MET A 58 -5.89 18.66 12.42
CA MET A 58 -5.63 18.52 13.85
C MET A 58 -6.40 19.54 14.67
N ALA A 59 -6.40 20.81 14.28
CA ALA A 59 -7.19 21.84 14.95
C ALA A 59 -8.70 21.56 14.87
N TYR A 60 -9.18 20.98 13.76
CA TYR A 60 -10.59 20.61 13.61
C TYR A 60 -10.95 19.42 14.49
N ILE A 61 -10.18 18.34 14.49
CA ILE A 61 -10.50 17.13 15.29
C ILE A 61 -10.44 17.42 16.79
N LEU A 62 -9.44 18.15 17.27
CA LEU A 62 -9.30 18.52 18.68
C LEU A 62 -10.48 19.36 19.18
N ARG A 63 -11.13 20.16 18.29
CA ARG A 63 -12.30 20.97 18.64
C ARG A 63 -13.65 20.23 18.49
N THR A 64 -13.68 19.13 17.73
CA THR A 64 -14.94 18.45 17.37
C THR A 64 -15.10 17.08 17.99
N SER A 65 -14.00 16.43 18.34
CA SER A 65 -14.01 15.08 18.94
C SER A 65 -13.30 15.09 20.30
N ARG A 66 -13.90 14.33 21.25
CA ARG A 66 -13.25 13.99 22.53
C ARG A 66 -12.76 12.54 22.55
N ARG A 67 -12.84 11.81 21.41
CA ARG A 67 -12.45 10.42 21.33
C ARG A 67 -10.96 10.31 21.08
N TYR A 68 -10.24 9.77 22.05
CA TYR A 68 -8.78 9.61 21.97
C TYR A 68 -8.36 8.75 20.77
N THR A 69 -9.13 7.70 20.42
CA THR A 69 -8.84 6.84 19.26
C THR A 69 -8.82 7.60 17.94
N LEU A 70 -9.76 8.54 17.74
CA LEU A 70 -9.78 9.37 16.53
C LEU A 70 -8.69 10.44 16.54
N ILE A 71 -8.40 11.01 17.70
CA ILE A 71 -7.31 11.99 17.84
C ILE A 71 -5.97 11.31 17.56
N LEU A 72 -5.75 10.11 18.14
CA LEU A 72 -4.55 9.32 17.91
C LEU A 72 -4.37 8.99 16.42
N LEU A 73 -5.44 8.57 15.73
CA LEU A 73 -5.40 8.28 14.30
C LEU A 73 -4.99 9.52 13.47
N HIS A 74 -5.52 10.70 13.75
CA HIS A 74 -5.12 11.91 13.02
C HIS A 74 -3.70 12.35 13.41
N ALA A 75 -3.34 12.22 14.68
CA ALA A 75 -1.99 12.51 15.16
C ALA A 75 -0.96 11.60 14.50
N SER A 76 -1.27 10.32 14.27
CA SER A 76 -0.35 9.39 13.61
C SER A 76 -0.01 9.81 12.18
N PHE A 77 -0.99 10.29 11.40
CA PHE A 77 -0.70 10.87 10.08
C PHE A 77 0.12 12.16 10.18
N ALA A 78 -0.12 13.00 11.20
CA ALA A 78 0.71 14.17 11.45
C ALA A 78 2.16 13.77 11.77
N PHE A 79 2.38 12.71 12.55
CA PHE A 79 3.72 12.16 12.82
C PHE A 79 4.41 11.65 11.56
N ILE A 80 3.70 10.91 10.69
CA ILE A 80 4.24 10.43 9.42
C ILE A 80 4.71 11.61 8.57
N LEU A 81 3.88 12.65 8.42
CA LEU A 81 4.21 13.80 7.61
C LEU A 81 5.31 14.67 8.25
N LEU A 82 5.37 14.75 9.57
CA LEU A 82 6.48 15.38 10.28
C LEU A 82 7.79 14.61 10.03
N GLY A 83 7.77 13.27 10.12
CA GLY A 83 8.92 12.44 9.80
C GLY A 83 9.37 12.61 8.35
N ALA A 84 8.43 12.64 7.40
CA ALA A 84 8.73 12.90 5.99
C ALA A 84 9.36 14.28 5.77
N LEU A 85 8.89 15.33 6.47
CA LEU A 85 9.49 16.66 6.42
C LEU A 85 10.90 16.67 7.00
N VAL A 86 11.11 16.01 8.15
CA VAL A 86 12.44 15.89 8.76
C VAL A 86 13.38 15.10 7.85
N SER A 87 12.94 13.98 7.26
CA SER A 87 13.73 13.26 6.26
C SER A 87 14.10 14.16 5.08
N PHE A 88 13.14 14.89 4.53
CA PHE A 88 13.40 15.79 3.41
C PHE A 88 14.48 16.84 3.73
N LEU A 89 14.52 17.35 4.98
CA LEU A 89 15.47 18.37 5.40
C LEU A 89 16.84 17.83 5.84
N THR A 90 16.92 16.56 6.27
CA THR A 90 18.12 16.04 6.97
C THR A 90 18.71 14.77 6.38
N SER A 91 17.99 14.07 5.51
CA SER A 91 18.49 12.82 4.92
C SER A 91 19.54 13.10 3.85
N GLN A 92 20.48 12.17 3.73
CA GLN A 92 21.49 12.13 2.69
C GLN A 92 21.30 10.90 1.83
N HIS A 93 21.25 11.08 0.53
CA HIS A 93 21.12 10.00 -0.44
C HIS A 93 22.09 10.16 -1.58
N GLY A 94 22.66 9.05 -2.03
CA GLY A 94 23.59 9.08 -3.15
C GLY A 94 23.97 7.68 -3.63
N ASN A 95 25.01 7.63 -4.45
CA ASN A 95 25.53 6.42 -5.04
C ASN A 95 27.04 6.34 -4.85
N ILE A 96 27.55 5.14 -4.65
CA ILE A 96 28.98 4.85 -4.64
C ILE A 96 29.25 3.66 -5.57
N LEU A 97 30.29 3.76 -6.37
CA LEU A 97 30.77 2.68 -7.21
C LEU A 97 32.04 2.14 -6.61
N LEU A 98 32.07 0.85 -6.32
CA LEU A 98 33.23 0.13 -5.80
C LEU A 98 33.68 -0.90 -6.80
N ALA A 99 34.96 -0.83 -7.24
CA ALA A 99 35.56 -1.86 -8.06
C ALA A 99 36.37 -2.83 -7.18
N LYS A 100 36.35 -4.12 -7.54
CA LYS A 100 37.20 -5.13 -6.89
C LYS A 100 38.66 -4.73 -7.07
N ASP A 101 39.42 -4.82 -6.00
CA ASP A 101 40.89 -4.48 -6.01
C ASP A 101 41.22 -2.99 -6.24
N ALA A 102 40.22 -2.10 -6.22
CA ALA A 102 40.43 -0.67 -6.30
C ALA A 102 40.82 -0.03 -4.96
N VAL A 103 41.26 1.23 -5.02
CA VAL A 103 41.52 2.03 -3.81
C VAL A 103 40.24 2.18 -3.01
N PRO A 104 40.30 2.03 -1.66
CA PRO A 104 39.13 2.20 -0.80
C PRO A 104 38.48 3.56 -1.01
N ALA A 105 37.16 3.56 -1.26
CA ALA A 105 36.40 4.77 -1.48
C ALA A 105 36.02 5.43 -0.16
N SER A 106 36.22 6.75 -0.09
CA SER A 106 35.89 7.58 1.09
C SER A 106 34.82 8.63 0.81
N MET A 107 34.25 8.63 -0.39
CA MET A 107 33.29 9.62 -0.86
C MET A 107 32.18 8.94 -1.67
N PHE A 108 30.99 9.50 -1.66
CA PHE A 108 29.88 9.09 -2.51
C PHE A 108 29.30 10.29 -3.26
N THR A 109 28.68 10.04 -4.39
CA THR A 109 28.03 11.08 -5.20
C THR A 109 26.57 11.21 -4.74
N THR A 110 26.16 12.40 -4.31
CA THR A 110 24.78 12.69 -3.93
C THR A 110 23.87 12.74 -5.16
N ASN A 111 22.57 12.72 -4.95
CA ASN A 111 21.59 12.88 -6.03
C ASN A 111 21.69 14.25 -6.74
N GLU A 112 22.33 15.25 -6.12
CA GLU A 112 22.61 16.56 -6.69
C GLU A 112 23.95 16.64 -7.43
N ASN A 113 24.61 15.50 -7.66
CA ASN A 113 25.93 15.37 -8.27
C ASN A 113 27.06 16.08 -7.47
N THR A 114 26.90 16.23 -6.18
CA THR A 114 27.95 16.70 -5.28
C THR A 114 28.65 15.51 -4.61
N LEU A 115 29.94 15.66 -4.28
CA LEU A 115 30.69 14.63 -3.57
C LEU A 115 30.63 14.87 -2.06
N GLU A 116 30.13 13.89 -1.32
CA GLU A 116 30.13 13.91 0.13
C GLU A 116 31.09 12.87 0.71
N LYS A 117 31.70 13.18 1.83
CA LYS A 117 32.70 12.35 2.49
C LYS A 117 32.05 11.37 3.47
N LEU A 118 32.43 10.10 3.39
CA LEU A 118 32.12 9.10 4.42
C LEU A 118 33.09 9.22 5.61
N PRO A 119 32.66 8.91 6.84
CA PRO A 119 33.51 8.92 8.03
C PRO A 119 34.48 7.71 8.10
N PHE A 120 34.48 6.84 7.11
CA PHE A 120 35.30 5.65 6.94
C PHE A 120 35.61 5.42 5.47
N ASN A 121 36.56 4.54 5.18
CA ASN A 121 36.84 4.08 3.83
C ASN A 121 36.10 2.76 3.59
N LEU A 122 35.54 2.59 2.41
CA LEU A 122 34.79 1.42 2.00
C LEU A 122 35.50 0.71 0.84
N GLN A 123 35.71 -0.60 0.96
CA GLN A 123 36.30 -1.44 -0.08
C GLN A 123 35.50 -2.70 -0.26
N VAL A 124 35.34 -3.14 -1.52
CA VAL A 124 34.79 -4.46 -1.82
C VAL A 124 35.92 -5.48 -1.85
N THR A 125 35.74 -6.60 -1.19
CA THR A 125 36.70 -7.71 -1.17
C THR A 125 36.27 -8.83 -2.09
N ASP A 126 35.00 -9.14 -2.14
CA ASP A 126 34.47 -10.16 -3.04
C ASP A 126 32.99 -9.93 -3.37
N ILE A 127 32.55 -10.49 -4.49
CA ILE A 127 31.15 -10.42 -4.96
C ILE A 127 30.75 -11.81 -5.46
N ASP A 128 29.84 -12.45 -4.72
CA ASP A 128 29.28 -13.74 -5.08
C ASP A 128 27.90 -13.55 -5.73
N THR A 129 27.70 -14.17 -6.87
CA THR A 129 26.37 -14.25 -7.49
C THR A 129 25.72 -15.57 -7.10
N VAL A 130 24.54 -15.47 -6.51
CA VAL A 130 23.72 -16.63 -6.15
C VAL A 130 22.78 -16.93 -7.31
N TYR A 131 22.85 -18.15 -7.82
CA TYR A 131 22.02 -18.60 -8.95
C TYR A 131 20.89 -19.50 -8.46
N SER A 132 19.75 -19.40 -9.14
CA SER A 132 18.64 -20.36 -8.98
C SER A 132 19.09 -21.77 -9.46
N LYS A 133 18.64 -22.79 -8.74
CA LYS A 133 18.93 -24.19 -9.11
C LYS A 133 18.10 -24.68 -10.29
N GLU A 134 16.97 -24.00 -10.60
CA GLU A 134 16.01 -24.44 -11.60
C GLU A 134 16.32 -23.87 -12.99
N ASP A 135 16.62 -22.59 -13.08
CA ASP A 135 16.77 -21.86 -14.33
C ASP A 135 18.18 -21.27 -14.55
N GLY A 136 19.07 -21.35 -13.54
CA GLY A 136 20.41 -20.82 -13.59
C GLY A 136 20.49 -19.28 -13.60
N LEU A 137 19.38 -18.60 -13.35
CA LEU A 137 19.33 -17.14 -13.27
C LEU A 137 19.87 -16.63 -11.92
N ALA A 138 20.45 -15.42 -11.94
CA ALA A 138 20.90 -14.77 -10.73
C ALA A 138 19.70 -14.41 -9.84
N ILE A 139 19.67 -14.94 -8.60
CA ILE A 139 18.59 -14.70 -7.62
C ILE A 139 19.00 -13.78 -6.49
N ASP A 140 20.29 -13.59 -6.25
CA ASP A 140 20.83 -12.64 -5.27
C ASP A 140 22.29 -12.33 -5.61
N TYR A 141 22.79 -11.22 -5.07
CA TYR A 141 24.19 -10.86 -5.05
C TYR A 141 24.64 -10.71 -3.61
N LYS A 142 25.76 -11.35 -3.25
CA LYS A 142 26.38 -11.19 -1.93
C LYS A 142 27.71 -10.47 -2.11
N ALA A 143 27.73 -9.22 -1.67
CA ALA A 143 28.94 -8.42 -1.70
C ALA A 143 29.59 -8.40 -0.31
N HIS A 144 30.86 -8.80 -0.25
CA HIS A 144 31.69 -8.71 0.93
C HIS A 144 32.44 -7.39 0.91
N ILE A 145 32.14 -6.51 1.85
CA ILE A 145 32.76 -5.20 1.96
C ILE A 145 33.50 -5.04 3.28
N VAL A 146 34.51 -4.23 3.28
CA VAL A 146 35.25 -3.88 4.49
C VAL A 146 35.19 -2.38 4.68
N ALA A 147 34.66 -1.96 5.84
CA ALA A 147 34.73 -0.59 6.29
C ALA A 147 35.97 -0.40 7.17
N ASN A 148 36.87 0.46 6.70
CA ASN A 148 38.10 0.77 7.45
C ASN A 148 37.92 2.10 8.20
N LYS A 149 37.85 1.99 9.53
CA LYS A 149 37.71 3.12 10.45
C LYS A 149 38.84 3.09 11.47
N ARG A 150 39.57 4.19 11.60
CA ARG A 150 40.69 4.32 12.57
C ARG A 150 41.71 3.19 12.50
N LYS A 151 41.97 2.65 11.30
CA LYS A 151 42.85 1.48 11.03
C LYS A 151 42.30 0.12 11.52
N GLU A 152 41.03 0.04 11.90
CA GLU A 152 40.35 -1.22 12.19
C GLU A 152 39.45 -1.59 11.00
N ASN A 153 39.49 -2.86 10.61
CA ASN A 153 38.72 -3.41 9.51
C ASN A 153 37.46 -4.06 10.04
N HIS A 154 36.31 -3.55 9.62
CA HIS A 154 35.00 -4.11 9.97
C HIS A 154 34.40 -4.76 8.71
N PRO A 155 34.41 -6.11 8.63
CA PRO A 155 33.80 -6.81 7.49
C PRO A 155 32.28 -6.81 7.60
N HIS A 156 31.61 -6.60 6.47
CA HIS A 156 30.16 -6.67 6.33
C HIS A 156 29.81 -7.45 5.05
N THR A 157 28.68 -8.13 5.08
CA THR A 157 28.11 -8.75 3.89
C THR A 157 26.79 -8.06 3.57
N ILE A 158 26.63 -7.64 2.31
CA ILE A 158 25.42 -6.99 1.80
C ILE A 158 24.79 -7.92 0.77
N SER A 159 23.46 -8.06 0.80
CA SER A 159 22.72 -8.65 -0.31
C SER A 159 21.58 -7.72 -0.76
N LEU A 160 20.92 -8.05 -1.87
CA LEU A 160 19.87 -7.19 -2.46
C LEU A 160 18.78 -6.76 -1.48
N ASN A 161 18.43 -7.64 -0.52
CA ASN A 161 17.39 -7.40 0.46
C ASN A 161 17.91 -7.35 1.91
N THR A 162 19.22 -7.31 2.08
CA THR A 162 19.89 -7.23 3.38
C THR A 162 20.97 -6.16 3.34
N PRO A 163 20.59 -4.88 3.49
CA PRO A 163 21.53 -3.77 3.48
C PRO A 163 22.47 -3.84 4.70
N ALA A 164 23.68 -3.32 4.56
CA ALA A 164 24.54 -3.09 5.72
C ALA A 164 24.36 -1.65 6.22
N THR A 165 24.32 -1.50 7.55
CA THR A 165 24.30 -0.18 8.19
C THR A 165 25.62 0.03 8.92
N ILE A 166 26.35 1.07 8.53
CA ILE A 166 27.68 1.39 9.05
C ILE A 166 27.66 2.87 9.47
N ASP A 167 27.85 3.17 10.74
CA ASP A 167 27.82 4.54 11.28
C ASP A 167 26.57 5.36 10.89
N GLY A 168 25.42 4.69 10.79
CA GLY A 168 24.15 5.31 10.43
C GLY A 168 23.94 5.52 8.91
N TYR A 169 24.91 5.12 8.07
CA TYR A 169 24.74 5.00 6.62
C TYR A 169 24.28 3.60 6.27
N SER A 170 23.23 3.51 5.49
CA SER A 170 22.70 2.26 4.93
C SER A 170 23.22 2.12 3.50
N PHE A 171 23.72 0.92 3.17
CA PHE A 171 24.25 0.56 1.86
C PHE A 171 23.40 -0.55 1.27
N CYS A 172 22.70 -0.24 0.16
CA CYS A 172 21.85 -1.19 -0.57
C CYS A 172 22.49 -1.47 -1.92
N ILE A 173 22.47 -2.72 -2.41
CA ILE A 173 22.97 -3.07 -3.74
C ILE A 173 22.02 -2.46 -4.78
N LYS A 174 22.58 -1.63 -5.67
CA LYS A 174 21.88 -1.11 -6.85
C LYS A 174 22.06 -2.03 -8.06
N GLY A 175 23.23 -2.62 -8.17
CA GLY A 175 23.57 -3.54 -9.25
C GLY A 175 25.03 -3.96 -9.18
N VAL A 176 25.35 -5.03 -9.91
CA VAL A 176 26.69 -5.55 -10.11
C VAL A 176 26.92 -5.62 -11.62
N ASP A 177 28.01 -5.02 -12.12
CA ASP A 177 28.34 -4.98 -13.52
C ASP A 177 29.88 -5.10 -13.69
N ASP A 178 30.31 -6.07 -14.49
CA ASP A 178 31.73 -6.36 -14.78
C ASP A 178 32.65 -6.34 -13.53
N GLY A 179 32.21 -6.95 -12.43
CA GLY A 179 32.94 -6.97 -11.16
C GLY A 179 32.91 -5.66 -10.36
N ASN A 180 32.17 -4.65 -10.83
CA ASN A 180 31.93 -3.41 -10.12
C ASN A 180 30.63 -3.50 -9.32
N LEU A 181 30.68 -3.09 -8.07
CA LEU A 181 29.54 -3.01 -7.17
C LEU A 181 29.02 -1.58 -7.10
N SER A 182 27.81 -1.36 -7.58
CA SER A 182 27.11 -0.08 -7.40
C SER A 182 26.22 -0.17 -6.17
N LEU A 183 26.41 0.72 -5.20
CA LEU A 183 25.62 0.81 -3.97
C LEU A 183 24.84 2.11 -3.92
N LEU A 184 23.60 2.03 -3.46
CA LEU A 184 22.84 3.16 -2.96
C LEU A 184 23.30 3.45 -1.53
N VAL A 185 23.60 4.71 -1.25
CA VAL A 185 23.96 5.19 0.08
C VAL A 185 22.81 6.03 0.60
N ALA A 186 22.32 5.71 1.80
CA ALA A 186 21.25 6.44 2.45
C ALA A 186 21.58 6.68 3.92
N ARG A 187 21.27 7.87 4.40
CA ARG A 187 21.34 8.20 5.83
C ARG A 187 20.14 9.04 6.20
N ASP A 188 19.26 8.50 7.03
CA ASP A 188 18.10 9.20 7.59
C ASP A 188 17.99 8.90 9.09
N THR A 189 18.76 9.63 9.86
CA THR A 189 18.90 9.40 11.31
C THR A 189 17.67 9.88 12.09
N TYR A 190 17.00 10.92 11.63
CA TYR A 190 15.96 11.60 12.40
C TYR A 190 14.55 11.37 11.85
N GLY A 191 14.37 11.48 10.55
CA GLY A 191 13.04 11.43 9.94
C GLY A 191 12.44 10.02 9.90
N LEU A 192 13.25 9.01 9.58
CA LEU A 192 12.83 7.61 9.51
C LEU A 192 12.22 7.09 10.83
N PRO A 193 12.86 7.29 12.02
CA PRO A 193 12.27 6.86 13.29
C PRO A 193 10.94 7.54 13.61
N ILE A 194 10.78 8.82 13.25
CA ILE A 194 9.53 9.57 13.45
C ILE A 194 8.45 8.99 12.54
N SER A 195 8.74 8.74 11.26
CA SER A 195 7.80 8.14 10.31
C SER A 195 7.37 6.75 10.75
N TYR A 196 8.28 5.89 11.18
CA TYR A 196 7.99 4.54 11.67
C TYR A 196 7.15 4.54 12.96
N THR A 197 7.42 5.50 13.85
CA THR A 197 6.57 5.74 15.03
C THR A 197 5.14 6.09 14.58
N GLY A 198 4.98 6.94 13.57
CA GLY A 198 3.69 7.26 12.97
C GLY A 198 2.99 6.01 12.38
N TYR A 199 3.69 5.12 11.68
CA TYR A 199 3.13 3.87 11.14
C TYR A 199 2.61 2.95 12.27
N LEU A 200 3.40 2.80 13.34
CA LEU A 200 2.96 2.03 14.52
C LEU A 200 1.71 2.66 15.17
N MET A 201 1.69 3.99 15.32
CA MET A 201 0.54 4.71 15.87
C MET A 201 -0.71 4.51 15.01
N VAL A 202 -0.62 4.50 13.66
CA VAL A 202 -1.76 4.21 12.77
C VAL A 202 -2.28 2.80 13.03
N PHE A 203 -1.40 1.81 13.06
CA PHE A 203 -1.79 0.41 13.32
C PHE A 203 -2.50 0.27 14.67
N VAL A 204 -1.91 0.80 15.73
CA VAL A 204 -2.51 0.81 17.08
C VAL A 204 -3.87 1.51 17.09
N SER A 205 -3.98 2.67 16.43
CA SER A 205 -5.24 3.41 16.32
C SER A 205 -6.33 2.61 15.62
N PHE A 206 -5.99 1.87 14.56
CA PHE A 206 -6.94 1.01 13.85
C PHE A 206 -7.40 -0.16 14.73
N VAL A 207 -6.49 -0.82 15.43
CA VAL A 207 -6.86 -1.88 16.39
C VAL A 207 -7.77 -1.32 17.47
N MET A 208 -7.44 -0.16 18.05
CA MET A 208 -8.30 0.51 19.03
C MET A 208 -9.68 0.85 18.46
N LEU A 209 -9.78 1.32 17.21
CA LEU A 209 -11.08 1.61 16.56
C LEU A 209 -11.93 0.36 16.36
N LEU A 210 -11.35 -0.81 16.10
CA LEU A 210 -12.08 -2.06 16.01
C LEU A 210 -12.57 -2.56 17.38
N LEU A 211 -11.79 -2.32 18.43
CA LEU A 211 -12.10 -2.76 19.81
C LEU A 211 -13.04 -1.80 20.54
N ASP A 212 -12.97 -0.50 20.24
CA ASP A 212 -13.81 0.54 20.88
C ASP A 212 -15.30 0.30 20.64
N ARG A 213 -16.04 0.04 21.72
CA ARG A 213 -17.49 -0.24 21.70
C ARG A 213 -18.33 0.90 21.12
N GLU A 214 -17.84 2.13 21.20
CA GLU A 214 -18.51 3.33 20.67
C GLU A 214 -18.04 3.71 19.25
N SER A 215 -17.11 2.98 18.68
CA SER A 215 -16.62 3.24 17.32
C SER A 215 -17.73 3.15 16.28
N GLY A 216 -17.54 3.86 15.16
CA GLY A 216 -18.44 3.77 14.02
C GLY A 216 -18.57 2.34 13.51
N PHE A 217 -17.47 1.60 13.47
CA PHE A 217 -17.44 0.19 13.09
C PHE A 217 -18.34 -0.68 13.98
N ARG A 218 -18.16 -0.62 15.30
CA ARG A 218 -18.98 -1.39 16.26
C ARG A 218 -20.45 -0.98 16.25
N ARG A 219 -20.73 0.31 16.05
CA ARG A 219 -22.11 0.80 15.91
C ARG A 219 -22.78 0.19 14.67
N ILE A 220 -22.11 0.21 13.51
CA ILE A 220 -22.64 -0.37 12.27
C ILE A 220 -22.85 -1.88 12.44
N LEU A 221 -21.88 -2.58 13.03
CA LEU A 221 -21.98 -4.01 13.32
C LEU A 221 -23.22 -4.34 14.17
N ARG A 222 -23.48 -3.56 15.23
CA ARG A 222 -24.68 -3.74 16.07
C ARG A 222 -25.99 -3.49 15.30
N LEU A 223 -26.03 -2.45 14.47
CA LEU A 223 -27.22 -2.17 13.63
C LEU A 223 -27.51 -3.34 12.68
N LEU A 224 -26.49 -3.86 12.02
CA LEU A 224 -26.63 -5.02 11.15
C LEU A 224 -27.04 -6.29 11.92
N GLN A 225 -26.54 -6.53 13.13
CA GLN A 225 -26.95 -7.65 13.98
C GLN A 225 -28.41 -7.53 14.42
N GLY A 226 -28.86 -6.32 14.77
CA GLY A 226 -30.26 -6.04 15.13
C GLY A 226 -31.23 -6.34 13.98
N GLU A 227 -30.90 -5.96 12.75
CA GLU A 227 -31.67 -6.32 11.57
C GLU A 227 -31.74 -7.85 11.34
N LYS A 228 -30.64 -8.57 11.61
CA LYS A 228 -30.60 -10.03 11.51
C LYS A 228 -31.61 -10.69 12.44
N ASN A 229 -31.72 -10.22 13.71
CA ASN A 229 -32.63 -10.80 14.68
C ASN A 229 -34.10 -10.51 14.33
N ARG A 230 -34.36 -9.38 13.66
CA ARG A 230 -35.69 -9.01 13.18
C ARG A 230 -36.12 -9.87 11.98
N LYS A 231 -35.20 -10.15 11.03
CA LYS A 231 -35.50 -10.99 9.86
C LYS A 231 -35.61 -12.49 10.19
N LYS A 232 -34.83 -13.01 11.13
CA LYS A 232 -34.95 -14.42 11.57
C LYS A 232 -36.37 -14.78 12.11
N ARG A 233 -37.15 -13.79 12.56
CA ARG A 233 -38.54 -14.01 12.97
C ARG A 233 -39.54 -14.19 11.81
N THR A 234 -39.12 -13.94 10.57
CA THR A 234 -40.01 -13.87 9.39
C THR A 234 -39.63 -14.79 8.22
N GLU A 235 -38.49 -15.48 8.24
CA GLU A 235 -38.01 -16.27 7.08
C GLU A 235 -37.84 -17.77 7.40
N ASN A 236 -38.53 -18.59 6.60
CA ASN A 236 -38.28 -20.03 6.45
C ASN A 236 -36.97 -20.33 5.69
N VAL A 237 -36.31 -21.42 6.05
CA VAL A 237 -35.03 -21.89 5.55
C VAL A 237 -35.03 -22.01 4.02
N HIS A 238 -34.17 -21.23 3.36
CA HIS A 238 -33.92 -21.38 1.92
C HIS A 238 -32.93 -22.52 1.62
N HIS A 239 -33.33 -23.40 0.71
CA HIS A 239 -32.47 -24.45 0.15
C HIS A 239 -31.16 -23.90 -0.44
N ILE A 240 -30.05 -24.58 -0.15
CA ILE A 240 -28.74 -24.31 -0.74
C ILE A 240 -28.80 -24.72 -2.23
N THR A 241 -28.82 -23.74 -3.12
CA THR A 241 -28.83 -23.94 -4.57
C THR A 241 -27.48 -24.49 -5.07
N PHE A 242 -27.47 -25.13 -6.26
CA PHE A 242 -26.27 -25.63 -6.96
C PHE A 242 -25.13 -24.59 -7.01
N ALA A 243 -25.45 -23.31 -7.30
CA ALA A 243 -24.50 -22.20 -7.26
C ALA A 243 -23.84 -22.02 -5.87
N GLY A 244 -24.52 -22.41 -4.81
CA GLY A 244 -23.97 -22.38 -3.47
C GLY A 244 -22.93 -23.46 -3.18
N ARG A 245 -23.03 -24.63 -3.83
CA ARG A 245 -22.03 -25.71 -3.73
C ARG A 245 -20.81 -25.38 -4.59
N MET A 246 -21.01 -24.96 -5.83
CA MET A 246 -19.92 -24.53 -6.73
C MET A 246 -19.09 -23.37 -6.13
N GLY A 247 -19.74 -22.37 -5.51
CA GLY A 247 -19.04 -21.26 -4.85
C GLY A 247 -18.19 -21.66 -3.64
N SER A 248 -18.37 -22.90 -3.10
CA SER A 248 -17.53 -23.41 -2.02
C SER A 248 -16.35 -24.24 -2.55
N ILE A 249 -16.42 -24.74 -3.77
CA ILE A 249 -15.36 -25.54 -4.41
C ILE A 249 -14.30 -24.63 -5.03
N LEU A 250 -14.71 -23.53 -5.66
CA LEU A 250 -13.79 -22.60 -6.34
C LEU A 250 -12.61 -22.12 -5.47
N PRO A 251 -12.80 -21.63 -4.22
CA PRO A 251 -11.67 -21.19 -3.41
C PRO A 251 -10.72 -22.33 -3.05
N ILE A 252 -11.25 -23.55 -2.86
CA ILE A 252 -10.43 -24.72 -2.57
C ILE A 252 -9.53 -25.02 -3.77
N LEU A 253 -10.08 -25.01 -4.98
CA LEU A 253 -9.30 -25.22 -6.20
C LEU A 253 -8.26 -24.13 -6.41
N LEU A 254 -8.61 -22.87 -6.17
CA LEU A 254 -7.68 -21.74 -6.30
C LEU A 254 -6.58 -21.79 -5.24
N ILE A 255 -6.90 -22.18 -4.00
CA ILE A 255 -5.90 -22.35 -2.93
C ILE A 255 -4.96 -23.50 -3.27
N ILE A 256 -5.49 -24.63 -3.76
CA ILE A 256 -4.67 -25.78 -4.19
C ILE A 256 -3.73 -25.33 -5.32
N LEU A 257 -4.24 -24.63 -6.32
CA LEU A 257 -3.43 -24.12 -7.44
C LEU A 257 -2.34 -23.16 -6.95
N LEU A 258 -2.67 -22.19 -6.08
CA LEU A 258 -1.70 -21.25 -5.53
C LEU A 258 -0.66 -21.97 -4.68
N SER A 259 -1.07 -22.96 -3.88
CA SER A 259 -0.15 -23.78 -3.08
C SER A 259 0.77 -24.61 -3.98
N PHE A 260 0.26 -25.14 -5.08
CA PHE A 260 1.06 -25.85 -6.06
C PHE A 260 2.09 -24.94 -6.73
N LEU A 261 1.71 -23.73 -7.11
CA LEU A 261 2.63 -22.72 -7.65
C LEU A 261 3.72 -22.35 -6.63
N TRP A 262 3.35 -22.22 -5.35
CA TRP A 262 4.32 -21.91 -4.30
C TRP A 262 5.30 -23.06 -4.02
N LEU A 263 4.81 -24.31 -4.00
CA LEU A 263 5.65 -25.47 -3.75
C LEU A 263 6.62 -25.80 -4.90
N ASN A 264 6.28 -25.37 -6.12
CA ASN A 264 7.11 -25.56 -7.31
C ASN A 264 7.91 -24.31 -7.71
N GLY A 265 7.83 -23.23 -6.92
CA GLY A 265 8.58 -21.99 -7.14
C GLY A 265 9.47 -21.65 -5.95
N ASP A 266 10.57 -20.98 -6.20
CA ASP A 266 11.53 -20.53 -5.17
C ASP A 266 11.00 -19.39 -4.31
N THR A 267 9.84 -18.80 -4.66
CA THR A 267 9.31 -17.57 -4.04
C THR A 267 7.84 -17.70 -3.70
N PHE A 268 7.39 -16.84 -2.76
CA PHE A 268 5.97 -16.69 -2.47
C PHE A 268 5.24 -16.15 -3.72
N PRO A 269 4.11 -16.76 -4.16
CA PRO A 269 3.43 -16.40 -5.39
C PRO A 269 2.68 -15.07 -5.29
N ALA A 270 3.42 -13.97 -5.32
CA ALA A 270 2.95 -12.58 -5.30
C ALA A 270 3.91 -11.68 -6.10
N THR A 271 4.65 -12.27 -7.03
CA THR A 271 5.75 -11.60 -7.72
C THR A 271 5.37 -11.08 -9.09
N ASN A 272 4.28 -11.58 -9.68
CA ASN A 272 3.78 -11.17 -10.99
C ASN A 272 2.27 -10.85 -10.97
N GLY A 273 1.78 -10.28 -12.08
CA GLY A 273 0.39 -9.85 -12.23
C GLY A 273 -0.61 -11.02 -12.17
N ALA A 274 -0.30 -12.17 -12.77
CA ALA A 274 -1.17 -13.35 -12.77
C ALA A 274 -1.34 -13.93 -11.36
N GLU A 275 -0.25 -14.07 -10.61
CA GLU A 275 -0.28 -14.53 -9.22
C GLU A 275 -1.09 -13.59 -8.32
N SER A 276 -0.91 -12.27 -8.50
CA SER A 276 -1.70 -11.26 -7.79
C SER A 276 -3.19 -11.38 -8.08
N LEU A 277 -3.59 -11.66 -9.33
CA LEU A 277 -4.98 -11.89 -9.72
C LEU A 277 -5.53 -13.20 -9.13
N PHE A 278 -4.74 -14.27 -9.04
CA PHE A 278 -5.15 -15.49 -8.34
C PHE A 278 -5.43 -15.23 -6.86
N MET A 279 -4.53 -14.52 -6.18
CA MET A 279 -4.72 -14.14 -4.79
C MET A 279 -5.98 -13.28 -4.60
N LEU A 280 -6.23 -12.35 -5.53
CA LEU A 280 -7.43 -11.51 -5.53
C LEU A 280 -8.70 -12.36 -5.69
N ALA A 281 -8.70 -13.33 -6.62
CA ALA A 281 -9.82 -14.25 -6.82
C ALA A 281 -10.10 -15.08 -5.57
N ILE A 282 -9.06 -15.58 -4.89
CA ILE A 282 -9.17 -16.30 -3.61
C ILE A 282 -9.80 -15.38 -2.55
N ALA A 283 -9.28 -14.18 -2.37
CA ALA A 283 -9.77 -13.24 -1.37
C ALA A 283 -11.25 -12.86 -1.60
N ILE A 284 -11.65 -12.57 -2.85
CA ILE A 284 -13.06 -12.30 -3.21
C ILE A 284 -13.94 -13.52 -2.90
N THR A 285 -13.47 -14.74 -3.19
CA THR A 285 -14.25 -15.96 -2.97
C THR A 285 -14.43 -16.23 -1.47
N LEU A 286 -13.40 -16.05 -0.65
CA LEU A 286 -13.48 -16.16 0.80
C LEU A 286 -14.48 -15.16 1.39
N LEU A 287 -14.45 -13.91 0.93
CA LEU A 287 -15.44 -12.89 1.31
C LEU A 287 -16.86 -13.27 0.88
N ALA A 288 -17.02 -13.83 -0.32
CA ALA A 288 -18.31 -14.32 -0.80
C ALA A 288 -18.88 -15.41 0.14
N ILE A 289 -18.06 -16.37 0.56
CA ILE A 289 -18.47 -17.44 1.49
C ILE A 289 -18.94 -16.87 2.82
N VAL A 290 -18.21 -15.91 3.39
CA VAL A 290 -18.59 -15.23 4.64
C VAL A 290 -19.94 -14.54 4.51
N LEU A 291 -20.24 -13.95 3.35
CA LEU A 291 -21.45 -13.19 3.09
C LEU A 291 -22.63 -14.06 2.58
N LYS A 292 -22.39 -15.32 2.18
CA LYS A 292 -23.33 -16.24 1.53
C LYS A 292 -24.70 -16.34 2.24
N LYS A 293 -24.67 -16.52 3.57
CA LYS A 293 -25.90 -16.76 4.37
C LYS A 293 -26.85 -15.56 4.42
N ARG A 294 -26.34 -14.36 4.21
CA ARG A 294 -27.10 -13.12 4.44
C ARG A 294 -27.37 -12.33 3.16
N TYR A 295 -26.46 -12.39 2.21
CA TYR A 295 -26.45 -11.54 1.02
C TYR A 295 -26.31 -12.37 -0.26
N THR A 296 -27.37 -13.17 -0.58
CA THR A 296 -27.34 -14.15 -1.68
C THR A 296 -27.04 -13.53 -3.05
N HIS A 297 -27.58 -12.34 -3.35
CA HIS A 297 -27.30 -11.66 -4.62
C HIS A 297 -25.84 -11.18 -4.69
N LEU A 298 -25.33 -10.64 -3.59
CA LEU A 298 -23.93 -10.22 -3.49
C LEU A 298 -22.99 -11.44 -3.59
N PHE A 299 -23.30 -12.54 -2.91
CA PHE A 299 -22.57 -13.80 -3.01
C PHE A 299 -22.44 -14.26 -4.47
N LYS A 300 -23.56 -14.32 -5.23
CA LYS A 300 -23.54 -14.73 -6.64
C LYS A 300 -22.67 -13.82 -7.48
N ALA A 301 -22.80 -12.49 -7.32
CA ALA A 301 -22.00 -11.52 -8.05
C ALA A 301 -20.50 -11.64 -7.72
N LEU A 302 -20.14 -11.84 -6.45
CA LEU A 302 -18.75 -12.03 -6.02
C LEU A 302 -18.15 -13.31 -6.61
N ILE A 303 -18.90 -14.43 -6.65
CA ILE A 303 -18.42 -15.67 -7.27
C ILE A 303 -18.19 -15.47 -8.77
N ILE A 304 -19.08 -14.79 -9.48
CA ILE A 304 -18.89 -14.48 -10.90
C ILE A 304 -17.63 -13.62 -11.09
N THR A 305 -17.46 -12.58 -10.28
CA THR A 305 -16.27 -11.72 -10.33
C THR A 305 -14.99 -12.51 -10.06
N ALA A 306 -14.98 -13.35 -9.02
CA ALA A 306 -13.82 -14.18 -8.70
C ALA A 306 -13.49 -15.15 -9.84
N SER A 307 -14.51 -15.75 -10.49
CA SER A 307 -14.33 -16.65 -11.64
C SER A 307 -13.73 -15.92 -12.84
N ILE A 308 -14.21 -14.71 -13.14
CA ILE A 308 -13.66 -13.88 -14.22
C ILE A 308 -12.20 -13.50 -13.89
N THR A 309 -11.92 -13.05 -12.64
CA THR A 309 -10.58 -12.70 -12.21
C THR A 309 -9.62 -13.89 -12.32
N ALA A 310 -10.06 -15.07 -11.89
CA ALA A 310 -9.27 -16.30 -12.01
C ALA A 310 -9.03 -16.69 -13.48
N PHE A 311 -10.03 -16.52 -14.34
CA PHE A 311 -9.88 -16.78 -15.78
C PHE A 311 -8.86 -15.83 -16.41
N VAL A 312 -8.94 -14.53 -16.10
CA VAL A 312 -7.95 -13.54 -16.56
C VAL A 312 -6.55 -13.92 -16.06
N ALA A 313 -6.42 -14.33 -14.79
CA ALA A 313 -5.15 -14.78 -14.22
C ALA A 313 -4.56 -15.98 -15.00
N ILE A 314 -5.40 -16.96 -15.36
CA ILE A 314 -4.97 -18.12 -16.17
C ILE A 314 -4.49 -17.66 -17.56
N CYS A 315 -5.24 -16.76 -18.22
CA CYS A 315 -4.88 -16.23 -19.53
C CYS A 315 -3.61 -15.38 -19.54
N SER A 316 -3.29 -14.73 -18.40
CA SER A 316 -2.11 -13.88 -18.22
C SER A 316 -0.94 -14.63 -17.60
N PHE A 317 -1.04 -15.94 -17.38
CA PHE A 317 0.00 -16.72 -16.73
C PHE A 317 1.14 -17.04 -17.70
N GLU A 318 2.28 -16.43 -17.45
CA GLU A 318 3.53 -16.71 -18.16
C GLU A 318 4.39 -17.67 -17.32
N ARG A 319 4.71 -18.84 -17.89
CA ARG A 319 5.43 -19.92 -17.20
C ARG A 319 6.89 -19.57 -16.87
N ASN A 320 7.48 -18.61 -17.58
CA ASN A 320 8.89 -18.24 -17.49
C ASN A 320 9.09 -16.73 -17.22
N SER A 321 8.22 -16.10 -16.44
CA SER A 321 8.46 -14.72 -16.05
C SER A 321 9.69 -14.65 -15.12
N GLU A 322 10.77 -14.04 -15.59
CA GLU A 322 11.93 -13.75 -14.76
C GLU A 322 11.55 -12.81 -13.64
N VAL A 323 11.56 -13.31 -12.42
CA VAL A 323 11.29 -12.47 -11.24
C VAL A 323 12.57 -11.77 -10.84
N ALA A 324 12.56 -10.43 -10.89
CA ALA A 324 13.70 -9.64 -10.44
C ALA A 324 14.12 -10.05 -9.01
N PRO A 325 15.41 -10.29 -8.77
CA PRO A 325 15.89 -10.81 -7.49
C PRO A 325 15.45 -10.00 -6.27
N ILE A 326 15.34 -8.68 -6.41
CA ILE A 326 14.90 -7.76 -5.36
C ILE A 326 13.45 -8.02 -4.89
N LEU A 327 12.61 -8.65 -5.73
CA LEU A 327 11.22 -8.98 -5.40
C LEU A 327 11.07 -10.27 -4.59
N ARG A 328 12.16 -11.04 -4.40
CA ARG A 328 12.16 -12.33 -3.70
C ARG A 328 12.29 -12.16 -2.20
N THR A 329 11.38 -11.39 -1.55
CA THR A 329 11.40 -11.17 -0.10
C THR A 329 10.08 -11.49 0.58
N PRO A 330 10.10 -12.08 1.80
CA PRO A 330 8.88 -12.29 2.58
C PRO A 330 8.13 -11.00 2.89
N LEU A 331 8.84 -9.90 3.06
CA LEU A 331 8.25 -8.59 3.37
C LEU A 331 7.39 -8.06 2.19
N LEU A 332 7.87 -8.25 0.96
CA LEU A 332 7.07 -7.95 -0.24
C LEU A 332 5.82 -8.83 -0.30
N GLY A 333 5.95 -10.13 -0.03
CA GLY A 333 4.80 -11.05 0.02
C GLY A 333 3.72 -10.61 1.00
N ILE A 334 4.12 -10.16 2.20
CA ILE A 334 3.20 -9.62 3.21
C ILE A 334 2.56 -8.31 2.73
N HIS A 335 3.35 -7.41 2.12
CA HIS A 335 2.85 -6.16 1.53
C HIS A 335 1.77 -6.44 0.48
N VAL A 336 2.11 -7.24 -0.55
CA VAL A 336 1.20 -7.56 -1.66
C VAL A 336 -0.06 -8.25 -1.15
N THR A 337 0.07 -9.25 -0.28
CA THR A 337 -1.09 -9.95 0.31
C THR A 337 -2.03 -8.99 1.03
N THR A 338 -1.48 -8.08 1.84
CA THR A 338 -2.26 -7.09 2.59
C THR A 338 -3.02 -6.15 1.65
N ILE A 339 -2.37 -5.65 0.60
CA ILE A 339 -2.98 -4.80 -0.42
C ILE A 339 -4.07 -5.55 -1.20
N ILE A 340 -3.83 -6.80 -1.59
CA ILE A 340 -4.80 -7.62 -2.34
C ILE A 340 -6.08 -7.86 -1.51
N ILE A 341 -5.95 -8.14 -0.21
CA ILE A 341 -7.13 -8.30 0.67
C ILE A 341 -7.90 -6.97 0.77
N ALA A 342 -7.20 -5.82 0.87
CA ALA A 342 -7.84 -4.51 0.84
C ALA A 342 -8.60 -4.28 -0.48
N TYR A 343 -8.02 -4.62 -1.61
CA TYR A 343 -8.64 -4.50 -2.94
C TYR A 343 -9.85 -5.42 -3.09
N ALA A 344 -9.80 -6.64 -2.57
CA ALA A 344 -10.95 -7.54 -2.54
C ALA A 344 -12.13 -6.96 -1.74
N LEU A 345 -11.86 -6.32 -0.60
CA LEU A 345 -12.88 -5.64 0.20
C LEU A 345 -13.45 -4.41 -0.51
N LEU A 346 -12.62 -3.63 -1.21
CA LEU A 346 -13.08 -2.50 -2.04
C LEU A 346 -13.93 -2.99 -3.21
N ALA A 347 -13.54 -4.07 -3.89
CA ALA A 347 -14.33 -4.70 -4.95
C ALA A 347 -15.69 -5.17 -4.42
N CYS A 348 -15.71 -5.85 -3.27
CA CYS A 348 -16.94 -6.28 -2.61
C CYS A 348 -17.85 -5.08 -2.27
N THR A 349 -17.27 -3.98 -1.79
CA THR A 349 -18.00 -2.75 -1.48
C THR A 349 -18.61 -2.12 -2.73
N ALA A 350 -17.87 -2.09 -3.84
CA ALA A 350 -18.34 -1.55 -5.12
C ALA A 350 -19.44 -2.44 -5.74
N ILE A 351 -19.27 -3.75 -5.74
CA ILE A 351 -20.28 -4.70 -6.24
C ILE A 351 -21.58 -4.58 -5.42
N ASN A 352 -21.46 -4.47 -4.08
CA ASN A 352 -22.61 -4.19 -3.21
C ASN A 352 -23.30 -2.87 -3.58
N ALA A 353 -22.52 -1.83 -3.93
CA ALA A 353 -23.04 -0.54 -4.34
C ALA A 353 -23.77 -0.62 -5.70
N VAL A 354 -23.22 -1.33 -6.68
CA VAL A 354 -23.87 -1.56 -7.98
C VAL A 354 -25.20 -2.30 -7.82
N ILE A 355 -25.23 -3.37 -7.01
CA ILE A 355 -26.47 -4.12 -6.72
C ILE A 355 -27.49 -3.22 -6.02
N ALA A 356 -27.07 -2.35 -5.09
CA ALA A 356 -27.98 -1.44 -4.38
C ALA A 356 -28.57 -0.36 -5.29
N LEU A 357 -27.83 0.13 -6.29
CA LEU A 357 -28.28 1.17 -7.21
C LEU A 357 -29.12 0.63 -8.38
N PHE A 358 -28.75 -0.52 -8.93
CA PHE A 358 -29.30 -1.03 -10.18
C PHE A 358 -30.08 -2.35 -10.04
N GLY A 359 -30.01 -3.02 -8.89
CA GLY A 359 -30.71 -4.29 -8.64
C GLY A 359 -32.24 -4.12 -8.61
N LYS A 360 -32.96 -5.16 -9.02
CA LYS A 360 -34.44 -5.19 -9.05
C LYS A 360 -35.08 -4.99 -7.67
N ASN A 361 -34.40 -5.36 -6.56
CA ASN A 361 -34.86 -5.22 -5.19
C ASN A 361 -34.31 -3.94 -4.53
N ARG A 362 -34.79 -2.78 -4.95
CA ARG A 362 -34.41 -1.46 -4.42
C ARG A 362 -34.78 -1.20 -2.95
N GLY A 363 -35.47 -2.14 -2.29
CA GLY A 363 -36.07 -1.93 -0.95
C GLY A 363 -35.11 -1.85 0.24
N ASN A 364 -33.79 -2.04 0.06
CA ASN A 364 -32.86 -2.12 1.19
C ASN A 364 -31.53 -1.34 1.01
N THR A 365 -31.64 -0.17 0.41
CA THR A 365 -30.47 0.70 0.10
C THR A 365 -29.73 1.13 1.39
N GLU A 366 -30.44 1.28 2.51
CA GLU A 366 -29.82 1.61 3.81
C GLU A 366 -29.00 0.45 4.37
N SER A 367 -29.54 -0.77 4.38
CA SER A 367 -28.81 -1.94 4.86
C SER A 367 -27.59 -2.24 4.00
N SER A 368 -27.71 -2.07 2.67
CA SER A 368 -26.56 -2.18 1.76
C SER A 368 -25.51 -1.09 2.01
N ALA A 369 -25.92 0.14 2.34
CA ALA A 369 -25.00 1.20 2.70
C ALA A 369 -24.29 0.92 4.03
N LEU A 370 -25.00 0.35 5.01
CA LEU A 370 -24.37 -0.10 6.27
C LEU A 370 -23.34 -1.20 6.03
N LEU A 371 -23.65 -2.19 5.17
CA LEU A 371 -22.71 -3.23 4.79
C LEU A 371 -21.48 -2.63 4.08
N GLY A 372 -21.69 -1.76 3.10
CA GLY A 372 -20.60 -1.10 2.39
C GLY A 372 -19.67 -0.32 3.33
N ARG A 373 -20.24 0.41 4.30
CA ARG A 373 -19.47 1.10 5.34
C ARG A 373 -18.71 0.12 6.23
N LEU A 374 -19.33 -1.00 6.62
CA LEU A 374 -18.68 -2.02 7.45
C LEU A 374 -17.46 -2.61 6.73
N LEU A 375 -17.56 -2.90 5.43
CA LEU A 375 -16.47 -3.45 4.60
C LEU A 375 -15.37 -2.42 4.35
N LEU A 376 -15.74 -1.15 4.21
CA LEU A 376 -14.78 -0.07 3.94
C LEU A 376 -13.83 0.17 5.11
N TYR A 377 -14.22 -0.08 6.36
CA TYR A 377 -13.33 0.05 7.52
C TYR A 377 -12.08 -0.86 7.40
N PRO A 378 -12.21 -2.20 7.34
CA PRO A 378 -11.07 -3.06 7.19
C PRO A 378 -10.33 -2.84 5.84
N ALA A 379 -11.05 -2.49 4.77
CA ALA A 379 -10.41 -2.16 3.49
C ALA A 379 -9.42 -0.99 3.63
N THR A 380 -9.85 0.11 4.25
CA THR A 380 -8.99 1.29 4.46
C THR A 380 -7.85 1.01 5.42
N MET A 381 -8.11 0.22 6.48
CA MET A 381 -7.08 -0.18 7.44
C MET A 381 -6.00 -1.02 6.78
N LEU A 382 -6.39 -2.05 6.02
CA LEU A 382 -5.46 -2.93 5.32
C LEU A 382 -4.71 -2.18 4.20
N LEU A 383 -5.40 -1.28 3.49
CA LEU A 383 -4.74 -0.43 2.49
C LEU A 383 -3.64 0.43 3.11
N ALA A 384 -3.93 1.14 4.21
CA ALA A 384 -2.94 1.94 4.92
C ALA A 384 -1.78 1.08 5.46
N THR A 385 -2.10 -0.06 6.10
CA THR A 385 -1.09 -0.99 6.63
C THR A 385 -0.23 -1.54 5.50
N GLY A 386 -0.83 -1.93 4.37
CA GLY A 386 -0.10 -2.41 3.21
C GLY A 386 0.84 -1.36 2.63
N ILE A 387 0.38 -0.10 2.47
CA ILE A 387 1.24 1.02 2.02
C ILE A 387 2.45 1.17 2.95
N PHE A 388 2.25 1.12 4.27
CA PHE A 388 3.37 1.30 5.22
C PHE A 388 4.33 0.11 5.25
N ILE A 389 3.83 -1.13 5.11
CA ILE A 389 4.69 -2.31 4.95
C ILE A 389 5.51 -2.17 3.66
N GLY A 390 4.90 -1.71 2.57
CA GLY A 390 5.60 -1.42 1.31
C GLY A 390 6.67 -0.34 1.47
N ALA A 391 6.40 0.72 2.24
CA ALA A 391 7.37 1.76 2.55
C ALA A 391 8.57 1.20 3.35
N VAL A 392 8.34 0.29 4.31
CA VAL A 392 9.42 -0.38 5.04
C VAL A 392 10.25 -1.25 4.08
N TRP A 393 9.60 -2.02 3.21
CA TRP A 393 10.27 -2.81 2.20
C TRP A 393 11.12 -1.95 1.26
N ALA A 394 10.56 -0.84 0.76
CA ALA A 394 11.27 0.09 -0.11
C ALA A 394 12.52 0.69 0.56
N ASN A 395 12.44 0.99 1.86
CA ASN A 395 13.59 1.47 2.62
C ASN A 395 14.70 0.40 2.73
N VAL A 396 14.33 -0.86 2.93
CA VAL A 396 15.29 -1.97 3.00
C VAL A 396 15.93 -2.23 1.64
N SER A 397 15.14 -2.22 0.57
CA SER A 397 15.60 -2.59 -0.77
C SER A 397 16.29 -1.43 -1.52
N TRP A 398 15.84 -0.18 -1.29
CA TRP A 398 16.28 1.00 -2.06
C TRP A 398 16.81 2.14 -1.20
N GLY A 399 16.92 1.97 0.11
CA GLY A 399 17.42 2.98 1.04
C GLY A 399 16.50 4.19 1.23
N ARG A 400 15.27 4.16 0.73
CA ARG A 400 14.27 5.23 0.91
C ARG A 400 12.88 4.64 1.07
N TYR A 401 12.13 5.10 2.05
CA TYR A 401 10.80 4.58 2.35
C TYR A 401 9.66 5.21 1.51
N TRP A 402 9.93 6.31 0.80
CA TRP A 402 8.99 6.98 -0.09
C TRP A 402 9.72 7.69 -1.23
N GLY A 403 9.35 7.41 -2.46
CA GLY A 403 10.02 7.95 -3.65
C GLY A 403 9.15 8.82 -4.54
N TRP A 404 7.88 9.05 -4.18
CA TRP A 404 6.88 9.72 -5.02
C TRP A 404 6.66 9.01 -6.37
N ASP A 405 6.93 7.72 -6.45
CA ASP A 405 6.61 6.91 -7.61
C ASP A 405 5.09 6.98 -7.91
N PRO A 406 4.67 6.98 -9.18
CA PRO A 406 3.25 7.06 -9.53
C PRO A 406 2.37 6.04 -8.81
N LYS A 407 2.84 4.84 -8.53
CA LYS A 407 2.09 3.81 -7.81
C LYS A 407 1.90 4.14 -6.34
N GLU A 408 2.92 4.68 -5.69
CA GLU A 408 2.85 5.20 -4.32
C GLU A 408 1.85 6.35 -4.22
N VAL A 409 1.92 7.29 -5.17
CA VAL A 409 1.03 8.46 -5.24
C VAL A 409 -0.42 8.03 -5.43
N TRP A 410 -0.72 7.12 -6.35
CA TRP A 410 -2.08 6.63 -6.57
C TRP A 410 -2.61 5.76 -5.43
N ALA A 411 -1.74 5.00 -4.74
CA ALA A 411 -2.11 4.31 -3.51
C ALA A 411 -2.50 5.30 -2.39
N LEU A 412 -1.76 6.41 -2.26
CA LEU A 412 -2.09 7.49 -1.33
C LEU A 412 -3.42 8.18 -1.71
N ILE A 413 -3.65 8.50 -2.99
CA ILE A 413 -4.94 9.05 -3.48
C ILE A 413 -6.09 8.11 -3.13
N THR A 414 -5.92 6.80 -3.35
CA THR A 414 -6.93 5.78 -2.99
C THR A 414 -7.21 5.78 -1.49
N LEU A 415 -6.18 5.85 -0.66
CA LEU A 415 -6.30 5.91 0.80
C LEU A 415 -7.04 7.18 1.25
N LEU A 416 -6.69 8.34 0.70
CA LEU A 416 -7.36 9.62 0.98
C LEU A 416 -8.84 9.57 0.56
N ALA A 417 -9.14 9.02 -0.62
CA ALA A 417 -10.51 8.82 -1.08
C ALA A 417 -11.29 7.88 -0.14
N CYS A 418 -10.73 6.73 0.25
CA CYS A 418 -11.36 5.84 1.22
C CYS A 418 -11.67 6.55 2.54
N SER A 419 -10.74 7.37 3.03
CA SER A 419 -10.86 8.06 4.32
C SER A 419 -12.00 9.09 4.36
N LEU A 420 -12.29 9.77 3.26
CA LEU A 420 -13.39 10.77 3.15
C LEU A 420 -14.76 10.15 3.49
N ALA A 421 -14.99 8.89 3.14
CA ALA A 421 -16.26 8.22 3.39
C ALA A 421 -16.64 8.09 4.87
N PHE A 422 -15.65 8.19 5.79
CA PHE A 422 -15.89 8.10 7.24
C PHE A 422 -16.28 9.45 7.87
N HIS A 423 -16.15 10.55 7.15
CA HIS A 423 -16.43 11.89 7.66
C HIS A 423 -17.89 12.31 7.49
N THR A 424 -18.84 11.38 7.73
CA THR A 424 -20.29 11.61 7.52
C THR A 424 -20.87 12.76 8.36
N ARG A 425 -20.29 13.05 9.54
CA ARG A 425 -20.70 14.20 10.38
C ARG A 425 -20.26 15.54 9.77
N SER A 426 -19.09 15.54 9.17
CA SER A 426 -18.51 16.74 8.54
C SER A 426 -18.99 16.91 7.11
N LEU A 427 -19.27 15.82 6.41
CA LEU A 427 -19.75 15.76 5.04
C LEU A 427 -21.11 15.03 5.00
N PRO A 428 -22.25 15.74 5.29
CA PRO A 428 -23.55 15.10 5.43
C PRO A 428 -24.04 14.37 4.18
N PHE A 429 -23.59 14.77 2.98
CA PHE A 429 -23.92 14.07 1.74
C PHE A 429 -23.36 12.64 1.71
N MET A 430 -22.24 12.37 2.40
CA MET A 430 -21.71 11.01 2.59
C MET A 430 -22.63 10.12 3.45
N ALA A 431 -23.52 10.70 4.25
CA ALA A 431 -24.50 9.93 5.01
C ALA A 431 -25.63 9.39 4.13
N LYS A 432 -25.93 10.05 2.98
CA LYS A 432 -27.00 9.66 2.06
C LYS A 432 -26.66 8.33 1.36
N PRO A 433 -27.46 7.27 1.46
CA PRO A 433 -27.15 5.94 0.92
C PRO A 433 -26.82 5.96 -0.59
N LYS A 434 -27.62 6.64 -1.39
CA LYS A 434 -27.42 6.74 -2.84
C LYS A 434 -26.06 7.37 -3.19
N PHE A 435 -25.71 8.49 -2.54
CA PHE A 435 -24.44 9.18 -2.77
C PHE A 435 -23.28 8.30 -2.33
N PHE A 436 -23.38 7.65 -1.16
CA PHE A 436 -22.37 6.74 -0.64
C PHE A 436 -22.10 5.59 -1.62
N HIS A 437 -23.12 4.99 -2.21
CA HIS A 437 -22.96 3.93 -3.21
C HIS A 437 -22.22 4.42 -4.47
N ILE A 438 -22.61 5.59 -5.02
CA ILE A 438 -21.91 6.20 -6.17
C ILE A 438 -20.43 6.45 -5.79
N TYR A 439 -20.20 6.97 -4.59
CA TYR A 439 -18.86 7.22 -4.10
C TYR A 439 -18.01 5.95 -3.96
N CYS A 440 -18.57 4.84 -3.47
CA CYS A 440 -17.87 3.55 -3.41
C CYS A 440 -17.44 3.04 -4.79
N ILE A 441 -18.27 3.24 -5.82
CA ILE A 441 -17.90 2.91 -7.20
C ILE A 441 -16.76 3.81 -7.68
N ALA A 442 -16.80 5.11 -7.42
CA ALA A 442 -15.73 6.03 -7.78
C ALA A 442 -14.39 5.67 -7.11
N VAL A 443 -14.42 5.34 -5.81
CA VAL A 443 -13.22 4.87 -5.07
C VAL A 443 -12.67 3.58 -5.68
N PHE A 444 -13.54 2.66 -6.09
CA PHE A 444 -13.12 1.42 -6.75
C PHE A 444 -12.47 1.68 -8.11
N ILE A 445 -12.98 2.64 -8.89
CA ILE A 445 -12.35 3.06 -10.15
C ILE A 445 -10.95 3.64 -9.89
N ILE A 446 -10.78 4.47 -8.86
CA ILE A 446 -9.46 5.00 -8.46
C ILE A 446 -8.52 3.85 -8.09
N MET A 447 -9.00 2.86 -7.34
CA MET A 447 -8.21 1.68 -6.98
C MET A 447 -7.83 0.84 -8.20
N LEU A 448 -8.75 0.64 -9.15
CA LEU A 448 -8.44 -0.06 -10.41
C LEU A 448 -7.38 0.69 -11.21
N PHE A 449 -7.43 2.02 -11.22
CA PHE A 449 -6.37 2.81 -11.85
C PHE A 449 -5.03 2.64 -11.12
N THR A 450 -5.03 2.61 -9.79
CA THR A 450 -3.82 2.32 -8.99
C THR A 450 -3.24 0.95 -9.33
N TYR A 451 -4.07 -0.07 -9.49
CA TYR A 451 -3.64 -1.44 -9.71
C TYR A 451 -3.20 -1.70 -11.16
N LEU A 452 -4.01 -1.29 -12.13
CA LEU A 452 -3.81 -1.54 -13.55
C LEU A 452 -3.31 -0.30 -14.30
N GLY A 453 -4.01 0.84 -14.12
CA GLY A 453 -3.76 2.05 -14.90
C GLY A 453 -2.34 2.58 -14.75
N VAL A 454 -1.80 2.57 -13.54
CA VAL A 454 -0.42 3.02 -13.30
C VAL A 454 0.58 2.18 -14.08
N ASN A 455 0.47 0.85 -14.03
CA ASN A 455 1.40 -0.05 -14.71
C ASN A 455 1.42 0.16 -16.23
N TYR A 456 0.24 0.28 -16.86
CA TYR A 456 0.13 0.35 -18.31
C TYR A 456 0.19 1.77 -18.88
N LEU A 457 -0.21 2.78 -18.11
CA LEU A 457 -0.36 4.16 -18.60
C LEU A 457 0.70 5.12 -18.10
N LEU A 458 1.15 5.00 -16.86
CA LEU A 458 2.09 5.96 -16.25
C LEU A 458 3.53 5.44 -16.22
N GLY A 459 3.72 4.14 -15.96
CA GLY A 459 5.03 3.56 -15.70
C GLY A 459 5.53 3.87 -14.28
N GLY A 460 6.82 3.72 -14.04
CA GLY A 460 7.47 3.95 -12.75
C GLY A 460 8.30 2.75 -12.29
N ILE A 461 8.98 2.87 -11.15
CA ILE A 461 9.85 1.83 -10.59
C ILE A 461 9.06 0.56 -10.23
N HIS A 462 7.77 0.72 -9.91
CA HIS A 462 6.86 -0.38 -9.57
C HIS A 462 6.07 -0.94 -10.77
N SER A 463 6.34 -0.51 -12.00
CA SER A 463 5.69 -1.10 -13.19
C SER A 463 6.44 -2.35 -13.63
N TYR A 464 5.97 -3.50 -13.19
CA TYR A 464 6.46 -4.83 -13.57
C TYR A 464 5.61 -5.44 -14.70
N ALA A 465 5.23 -4.62 -15.68
CA ALA A 465 4.48 -5.06 -16.86
C ALA A 465 5.43 -5.19 -18.06
#